data_1c370343596163eeca57de14f4417238
#
_entry.id   1c370343596163eeca57de14f4417238
#
_cell.length_a   1.000
_cell.length_b   1.000
_cell.length_c   1.000
_cell.angle_alpha   90.00
_cell.angle_beta   90.00
_cell.angle_gamma   90.00
#
_symmetry.space_group_name_H-M   'P 1'
#
loop_
_entity.id
_entity.type
_entity.pdbx_description
1 polymer ?
#
loop_
_entity_poly.entity_id
_entity_poly.type
_entity_poly.pdbx_seq_one_letter_code
_entity_poly.pdbx_strand_id
1 'polypeptide(L)'
;NDIKRVIAYSTCSQLGYMFFAAGVGAYQAAMFHLFTHAFFKALLFLGAGSVIHGMHHEQDMRKMGGLWKYLPVTYAVMTIGTLAITGFGIPGADLGFAGFFSKDTIIEAAYAAGQHNPVAFFAFLVSLSAAGLTAFYSWRLAFMTFHGTPKWAHDEHADHAHAHGADDHASHAQIETHGEPLPDDHHDAHGHGAHKPHESPLVMLVPLMLLAVGAVFAGYAFVEAFVGEERNAFWRGAIFNAPTNQVLEHAHHSPTWLHWAPLVVSAIGFAAAWFYYIANEGMGARIAAKKGPLWSFLYNKWYFDEIYEATFVRATRLLGDLFWKVGDQKIIDGLGPDGASAVSYDIGRRAGLAQTGYVYHYAFVMLLGVLGLLTFAVFQWQA
;
A
#
# COMPACT_ATOMS: atom_id res chain seq x y z
N ASN A 1 -1.35 12.28 -8.39
CA ASN A 1 -0.78 13.55 -7.96
C ASN A 1 -0.34 13.53 -6.48
N ASP A 2 -0.75 12.53 -5.74
CA ASP A 2 -0.37 12.28 -4.35
C ASP A 2 1.02 11.63 -4.29
N ILE A 3 1.96 12.24 -3.57
CA ILE A 3 3.37 11.80 -3.50
C ILE A 3 3.51 10.40 -2.90
N LYS A 4 2.73 10.05 -1.86
CA LYS A 4 2.72 8.71 -1.23
C LYS A 4 2.18 7.66 -2.19
N ARG A 5 1.06 7.95 -2.86
CA ARG A 5 0.41 7.00 -3.78
C ARG A 5 1.30 6.67 -4.97
N VAL A 6 2.00 7.65 -5.53
CA VAL A 6 2.96 7.39 -6.62
C VAL A 6 4.01 6.37 -6.20
N ILE A 7 4.61 6.54 -5.00
CA ILE A 7 5.63 5.64 -4.49
C ILE A 7 5.03 4.27 -4.11
N ALA A 8 3.81 4.23 -3.57
CA ALA A 8 3.13 2.98 -3.25
C ALA A 8 2.85 2.12 -4.50
N TYR A 9 2.25 2.70 -5.55
CA TYR A 9 2.03 1.99 -6.82
C TYR A 9 3.33 1.61 -7.54
N SER A 10 4.37 2.42 -7.35
CA SER A 10 5.71 2.05 -7.79
C SER A 10 6.22 0.76 -7.13
N THR A 11 5.84 0.49 -5.87
CA THR A 11 6.17 -0.79 -5.23
C THR A 11 5.52 -1.97 -5.95
N CYS A 12 4.24 -1.86 -6.32
CA CYS A 12 3.56 -2.89 -7.11
C CYS A 12 4.29 -3.19 -8.42
N SER A 13 4.76 -2.14 -9.12
CA SER A 13 5.55 -2.30 -10.34
C SER A 13 6.87 -3.03 -10.09
N GLN A 14 7.61 -2.67 -9.04
CA GLN A 14 8.90 -3.30 -8.73
C GLN A 14 8.74 -4.75 -8.27
N LEU A 15 7.68 -5.06 -7.50
CA LEU A 15 7.33 -6.44 -7.19
C LEU A 15 7.01 -7.24 -8.47
N GLY A 16 6.34 -6.63 -9.45
CA GLY A 16 6.12 -7.22 -10.77
C GLY A 16 7.42 -7.65 -11.44
N TYR A 17 8.49 -6.83 -11.38
CA TYR A 17 9.82 -7.23 -11.86
C TYR A 17 10.35 -8.48 -11.16
N MET A 18 10.20 -8.58 -9.84
CA MET A 18 10.65 -9.73 -9.07
C MET A 18 9.87 -11.00 -9.41
N PHE A 19 8.54 -10.87 -9.57
CA PHE A 19 7.68 -12.00 -9.93
C PHE A 19 8.00 -12.57 -11.31
N PHE A 20 8.14 -11.72 -12.33
CA PHE A 20 8.48 -12.27 -13.64
C PHE A 20 9.94 -12.76 -13.73
N ALA A 21 10.86 -12.13 -12.99
CA ALA A 21 12.23 -12.64 -12.88
C ALA A 21 12.25 -14.07 -12.29
N ALA A 22 11.49 -14.30 -11.22
CA ALA A 22 11.30 -15.64 -10.68
C ALA A 22 10.60 -16.57 -11.70
N GLY A 23 9.60 -16.06 -12.42
CA GLY A 23 8.87 -16.82 -13.44
C GLY A 23 9.70 -17.26 -14.64
N VAL A 24 10.74 -16.50 -15.01
CA VAL A 24 11.70 -16.90 -16.08
C VAL A 24 12.87 -17.72 -15.55
N GLY A 25 12.92 -18.02 -14.26
CA GLY A 25 13.98 -18.84 -13.65
C GLY A 25 15.18 -18.04 -13.10
N ALA A 26 15.14 -16.70 -13.12
CA ALA A 26 16.18 -15.83 -12.58
C ALA A 26 15.97 -15.56 -11.09
N TYR A 27 15.88 -16.61 -10.27
CA TYR A 27 15.51 -16.52 -8.84
C TYR A 27 16.44 -15.62 -8.04
N GLN A 28 17.76 -15.77 -8.23
CA GLN A 28 18.76 -14.97 -7.51
C GLN A 28 18.66 -13.48 -7.90
N ALA A 29 18.39 -13.17 -9.17
CA ALA A 29 18.17 -11.79 -9.62
C ALA A 29 16.92 -11.19 -8.99
N ALA A 30 15.83 -11.95 -8.85
CA ALA A 30 14.62 -11.51 -8.15
C ALA A 30 14.91 -11.17 -6.68
N MET A 31 15.66 -12.02 -5.98
CA MET A 31 16.06 -11.80 -4.59
C MET A 31 17.04 -10.65 -4.43
N PHE A 32 17.97 -10.51 -5.38
CA PHE A 32 18.89 -9.37 -5.40
C PHE A 32 18.15 -8.05 -5.57
N HIS A 33 17.18 -8.03 -6.47
CA HIS A 33 16.35 -6.83 -6.64
C HIS A 33 15.49 -6.54 -5.40
N LEU A 34 14.96 -7.56 -4.72
CA LEU A 34 14.25 -7.39 -3.45
C LEU A 34 15.15 -6.73 -2.40
N PHE A 35 16.39 -7.18 -2.28
CA PHE A 35 17.37 -6.64 -1.35
C PHE A 35 17.69 -5.16 -1.64
N THR A 36 18.07 -4.84 -2.88
CA THR A 36 18.38 -3.46 -3.27
C THR A 36 17.15 -2.55 -3.23
N HIS A 37 15.99 -3.09 -3.61
CA HIS A 37 14.69 -2.39 -3.55
C HIS A 37 14.35 -1.94 -2.13
N ALA A 38 14.67 -2.74 -1.11
CA ALA A 38 14.40 -2.37 0.28
C ALA A 38 15.05 -1.02 0.64
N PHE A 39 16.30 -0.77 0.21
CA PHE A 39 16.99 0.48 0.49
C PHE A 39 16.37 1.67 -0.23
N PHE A 40 16.29 1.64 -1.55
CA PHE A 40 15.82 2.81 -2.28
C PHE A 40 14.30 3.04 -2.14
N LYS A 41 13.53 1.99 -1.89
CA LYS A 41 12.09 2.14 -1.68
C LYS A 41 11.77 2.71 -0.30
N ALA A 42 12.41 2.20 0.76
CA ALA A 42 12.28 2.79 2.07
C ALA A 42 12.76 4.25 2.08
N LEU A 43 13.88 4.54 1.39
CA LEU A 43 14.39 5.89 1.21
C LEU A 43 13.37 6.84 0.58
N LEU A 44 12.77 6.44 -0.55
CA LEU A 44 11.78 7.26 -1.26
C LEU A 44 10.50 7.42 -0.44
N PHE A 45 10.04 6.36 0.24
CA PHE A 45 8.80 6.38 0.99
C PHE A 45 8.92 7.24 2.26
N LEU A 46 9.99 7.05 3.03
CA LEU A 46 10.28 7.86 4.22
C LEU A 46 10.65 9.30 3.83
N GLY A 47 11.35 9.49 2.70
CA GLY A 47 11.63 10.80 2.14
C GLY A 47 10.36 11.57 1.75
N ALA A 48 9.36 10.89 1.17
CA ALA A 48 8.04 11.49 0.95
C ALA A 48 7.37 11.86 2.29
N GLY A 49 7.52 11.06 3.33
CA GLY A 49 7.08 11.38 4.68
C GLY A 49 7.75 12.66 5.22
N SER A 50 9.05 12.82 4.96
CA SER A 50 9.81 14.04 5.31
C SER A 50 9.29 15.28 4.56
N VAL A 51 8.99 15.15 3.26
CA VAL A 51 8.38 16.24 2.47
C VAL A 51 7.02 16.62 3.04
N ILE A 52 6.16 15.64 3.33
CA ILE A 52 4.81 15.85 3.88
C ILE A 52 4.89 16.53 5.24
N HIS A 53 5.83 16.12 6.09
CA HIS A 53 6.08 16.75 7.39
C HIS A 53 6.49 18.21 7.21
N GLY A 54 7.47 18.49 6.35
CA GLY A 54 7.94 19.85 6.06
C GLY A 54 6.92 20.75 5.36
N MET A 55 5.90 20.14 4.74
CA MET A 55 4.77 20.81 4.06
C MET A 55 3.47 20.79 4.88
N HIS A 56 3.55 20.61 6.21
CA HIS A 56 2.39 20.64 7.10
C HIS A 56 1.25 19.71 6.65
N HIS A 57 1.58 18.44 6.35
CA HIS A 57 0.70 17.36 5.93
C HIS A 57 0.12 17.47 4.50
N GLU A 58 0.56 18.43 3.66
CA GLU A 58 0.17 18.44 2.25
C GLU A 58 0.79 17.25 1.50
N GLN A 59 -0.01 16.55 0.74
CA GLN A 59 0.38 15.36 -0.05
C GLN A 59 0.27 15.57 -1.55
N ASP A 60 -0.47 16.59 -1.99
CA ASP A 60 -0.68 16.85 -3.41
C ASP A 60 0.50 17.62 -4.01
N MET A 61 1.26 16.93 -4.87
CA MET A 61 2.40 17.52 -5.57
C MET A 61 2.06 18.75 -6.41
N ARG A 62 0.78 18.96 -6.75
CA ARG A 62 0.33 20.15 -7.49
C ARG A 62 0.38 21.42 -6.66
N LYS A 63 0.38 21.28 -5.34
CA LYS A 63 0.51 22.38 -4.36
C LYS A 63 1.95 22.56 -3.86
N MET A 64 2.89 21.72 -4.30
CA MET A 64 4.31 21.80 -3.98
C MET A 64 5.05 22.64 -5.02
N GLY A 65 6.36 22.56 -5.03
CA GLY A 65 7.27 23.22 -5.98
C GLY A 65 8.32 24.06 -5.27
N GLY A 66 9.52 24.12 -5.82
CA GLY A 66 10.63 24.93 -5.30
C GLY A 66 11.19 24.50 -3.95
N LEU A 67 10.85 23.29 -3.46
CA LEU A 67 11.18 22.83 -2.10
C LEU A 67 12.68 22.53 -1.89
N TRP A 68 13.48 22.39 -2.94
CA TRP A 68 14.90 22.05 -2.83
C TRP A 68 15.71 23.03 -1.94
N LYS A 69 15.28 24.30 -1.85
CA LYS A 69 15.91 25.32 -1.02
C LYS A 69 15.54 25.20 0.47
N TYR A 70 14.39 24.64 0.76
CA TYR A 70 13.81 24.55 2.10
C TYR A 70 14.07 23.18 2.74
N LEU A 71 14.16 22.12 1.91
CA LEU A 71 14.44 20.75 2.32
C LEU A 71 15.68 20.20 1.60
N PRO A 72 16.88 20.78 1.79
CA PRO A 72 18.06 20.41 1.01
C PRO A 72 18.52 18.97 1.26
N VAL A 73 18.48 18.47 2.50
CA VAL A 73 18.89 17.09 2.82
C VAL A 73 17.86 16.10 2.28
N THR A 74 16.59 16.35 2.53
CA THR A 74 15.50 15.52 1.97
C THR A 74 15.54 15.48 0.45
N TYR A 75 15.80 16.62 -0.21
CA TYR A 75 15.99 16.69 -1.66
C TYR A 75 17.15 15.81 -2.14
N ALA A 76 18.31 15.92 -1.50
CA ALA A 76 19.49 15.15 -1.87
C ALA A 76 19.24 13.63 -1.75
N VAL A 77 18.69 13.16 -0.63
CA VAL A 77 18.44 11.73 -0.42
C VAL A 77 17.32 11.19 -1.31
N MET A 78 16.28 11.98 -1.59
CA MET A 78 15.23 11.58 -2.54
C MET A 78 15.74 11.57 -3.99
N THR A 79 16.69 12.44 -4.35
CA THR A 79 17.35 12.38 -5.65
C THR A 79 18.18 11.10 -5.79
N ILE A 80 18.94 10.72 -4.75
CA ILE A 80 19.65 9.44 -4.69
C ILE A 80 18.68 8.27 -4.87
N GLY A 81 17.57 8.26 -4.14
CA GLY A 81 16.53 7.24 -4.29
C GLY A 81 15.93 7.19 -5.70
N THR A 82 15.73 8.36 -6.32
CA THR A 82 15.23 8.47 -7.69
C THR A 82 16.24 7.94 -8.71
N LEU A 83 17.52 8.25 -8.56
CA LEU A 83 18.59 7.67 -9.39
C LEU A 83 18.69 6.15 -9.21
N ALA A 84 18.54 5.66 -7.97
CA ALA A 84 18.59 4.23 -7.69
C ALA A 84 17.41 3.48 -8.31
N ILE A 85 16.17 3.95 -8.15
CA ILE A 85 14.99 3.27 -8.72
C ILE A 85 14.96 3.31 -10.25
N THR A 86 15.47 4.39 -10.86
CA THR A 86 15.57 4.49 -12.33
C THR A 86 16.66 3.60 -12.91
N GLY A 87 17.55 3.05 -12.07
CA GLY A 87 18.66 2.22 -12.51
C GLY A 87 19.75 3.03 -13.22
N PHE A 88 20.06 4.21 -12.68
CA PHE A 88 21.12 5.02 -13.25
C PHE A 88 22.49 4.38 -13.01
N GLY A 89 23.20 4.09 -14.09
CA GLY A 89 24.55 3.52 -14.09
C GLY A 89 25.16 3.57 -15.47
N ILE A 90 26.46 3.28 -15.55
CA ILE A 90 27.23 3.29 -16.81
C ILE A 90 27.60 1.84 -17.11
N PRO A 91 26.98 1.18 -18.11
CA PRO A 91 27.34 -0.16 -18.50
C PRO A 91 28.82 -0.26 -18.89
N GLY A 92 29.51 -1.28 -18.38
CA GLY A 92 30.93 -1.52 -18.66
C GLY A 92 31.94 -0.73 -17.80
N ALA A 93 31.44 0.19 -16.93
CA ALA A 93 32.29 0.88 -15.96
C ALA A 93 32.04 0.40 -14.52
N ASP A 94 31.12 -0.53 -14.30
CA ASP A 94 30.67 -1.03 -12.99
C ASP A 94 30.29 0.07 -12.00
N LEU A 95 29.88 1.20 -12.54
CA LEU A 95 29.47 2.38 -11.78
C LEU A 95 27.96 2.58 -11.92
N GLY A 96 27.25 2.49 -10.81
CA GLY A 96 25.81 2.70 -10.82
C GLY A 96 25.21 2.64 -9.42
N PHE A 97 23.97 3.08 -9.32
CA PHE A 97 23.17 2.93 -8.10
C PHE A 97 22.66 1.49 -7.96
N ALA A 98 22.18 1.14 -6.77
CA ALA A 98 21.79 -0.24 -6.46
C ALA A 98 20.75 -0.83 -7.43
N GLY A 99 19.82 -0.01 -7.95
CA GLY A 99 18.82 -0.45 -8.93
C GLY A 99 19.39 -0.76 -10.33
N PHE A 100 20.52 -0.17 -10.72
CA PHE A 100 21.22 -0.49 -11.94
C PHE A 100 21.65 -1.96 -11.95
N PHE A 101 22.39 -2.38 -10.94
CA PHE A 101 22.88 -3.75 -10.85
C PHE A 101 21.76 -4.78 -10.79
N SER A 102 20.68 -4.51 -10.08
CA SER A 102 19.66 -5.51 -9.83
C SER A 102 18.55 -5.54 -10.89
N LYS A 103 18.06 -4.37 -11.34
CA LYS A 103 16.97 -4.29 -12.32
C LYS A 103 17.43 -4.68 -13.71
N ASP A 104 18.64 -4.25 -14.11
CA ASP A 104 19.16 -4.53 -15.44
C ASP A 104 19.44 -6.02 -15.60
N THR A 105 19.99 -6.70 -14.57
CA THR A 105 20.10 -8.16 -14.55
C THR A 105 18.76 -8.87 -14.77
N ILE A 106 17.64 -8.35 -14.23
CA ILE A 106 16.32 -8.92 -14.47
C ILE A 106 15.90 -8.76 -15.93
N ILE A 107 16.12 -7.58 -16.52
CA ILE A 107 15.78 -7.31 -17.93
C ILE A 107 16.61 -8.21 -18.88
N GLU A 108 17.89 -8.37 -18.59
CA GLU A 108 18.80 -9.26 -19.33
C GLU A 108 18.38 -10.73 -19.21
N ALA A 109 18.02 -11.18 -18.01
CA ALA A 109 17.52 -12.54 -17.79
C ALA A 109 16.19 -12.79 -18.53
N ALA A 110 15.29 -11.82 -18.56
CA ALA A 110 14.04 -11.92 -19.32
C ALA A 110 14.30 -12.01 -20.84
N TYR A 111 15.27 -11.25 -21.34
CA TYR A 111 15.72 -11.35 -22.73
C TYR A 111 16.32 -12.71 -23.04
N ALA A 112 17.25 -13.20 -22.22
CA ALA A 112 17.90 -14.50 -22.40
C ALA A 112 16.87 -15.64 -22.43
N ALA A 113 15.93 -15.67 -21.49
CA ALA A 113 14.83 -16.63 -21.50
C ALA A 113 13.90 -16.45 -22.70
N GLY A 114 13.75 -15.22 -23.18
CA GLY A 114 12.92 -14.84 -24.32
C GLY A 114 13.39 -15.41 -25.67
N GLN A 115 14.68 -15.80 -25.79
CA GLN A 115 15.20 -16.41 -27.01
C GLN A 115 14.52 -17.76 -27.33
N HIS A 116 14.00 -18.44 -26.31
CA HIS A 116 13.38 -19.74 -26.43
C HIS A 116 11.91 -19.76 -25.99
N ASN A 117 11.40 -18.68 -25.38
CA ASN A 117 10.04 -18.61 -24.85
C ASN A 117 9.38 -17.27 -25.19
N PRO A 118 8.32 -17.25 -26.02
CA PRO A 118 7.60 -16.02 -26.40
C PRO A 118 7.02 -15.25 -25.21
N VAL A 119 6.60 -15.94 -24.13
CA VAL A 119 6.07 -15.29 -22.92
C VAL A 119 7.18 -14.54 -22.19
N ALA A 120 8.39 -15.13 -22.11
CA ALA A 120 9.56 -14.47 -21.53
C ALA A 120 10.01 -13.27 -22.38
N PHE A 121 9.91 -13.36 -23.73
CA PHE A 121 10.17 -12.24 -24.61
C PHE A 121 9.15 -11.10 -24.42
N PHE A 122 7.87 -11.43 -24.25
CA PHE A 122 6.87 -10.43 -23.87
C PHE A 122 7.19 -9.78 -22.52
N ALA A 123 7.60 -10.56 -21.52
CA ALA A 123 8.04 -10.03 -20.22
C ALA A 123 9.24 -9.08 -20.38
N PHE A 124 10.20 -9.39 -21.24
CA PHE A 124 11.31 -8.49 -21.58
C PHE A 124 10.81 -7.15 -22.14
N LEU A 125 9.92 -7.15 -23.12
CA LEU A 125 9.38 -5.93 -23.71
C LEU A 125 8.61 -5.08 -22.69
N VAL A 126 7.80 -5.72 -21.85
CA VAL A 126 7.06 -5.04 -20.78
C VAL A 126 8.02 -4.47 -19.75
N SER A 127 9.03 -5.21 -19.33
CA SER A 127 10.00 -4.75 -18.33
C SER A 127 10.83 -3.57 -18.83
N LEU A 128 11.30 -3.62 -20.06
CA LEU A 128 12.06 -2.54 -20.68
C LEU A 128 11.19 -1.27 -20.81
N SER A 129 9.94 -1.42 -21.26
CA SER A 129 8.98 -0.30 -21.33
C SER A 129 8.67 0.28 -19.93
N ALA A 130 8.51 -0.58 -18.95
CA ALA A 130 8.28 -0.18 -17.57
C ALA A 130 9.49 0.55 -16.95
N ALA A 131 10.73 0.25 -17.38
CA ALA A 131 11.92 1.01 -16.95
C ALA A 131 11.84 2.48 -17.40
N GLY A 132 11.46 2.74 -18.65
CA GLY A 132 11.25 4.10 -19.15
C GLY A 132 10.12 4.83 -18.44
N LEU A 133 8.99 4.15 -18.21
CA LEU A 133 7.86 4.72 -17.45
C LEU A 133 8.25 4.98 -15.99
N THR A 134 9.07 4.11 -15.39
CA THR A 134 9.59 4.31 -14.03
C THR A 134 10.44 5.59 -13.95
N ALA A 135 11.32 5.81 -14.92
CA ALA A 135 12.10 7.05 -15.00
C ALA A 135 11.17 8.26 -15.16
N PHE A 136 10.19 8.18 -16.06
CA PHE A 136 9.26 9.28 -16.27
C PHE A 136 8.50 9.70 -15.00
N TYR A 137 7.83 8.76 -14.31
CA TYR A 137 7.03 9.13 -13.14
C TYR A 137 7.88 9.51 -11.92
N SER A 138 9.07 8.90 -11.76
CA SER A 138 9.97 9.22 -10.64
C SER A 138 10.55 10.62 -10.79
N TRP A 139 11.00 11.00 -11.97
CA TRP A 139 11.47 12.34 -12.26
C TRP A 139 10.33 13.36 -12.27
N ARG A 140 9.11 12.99 -12.75
CA ARG A 140 7.93 13.83 -12.58
C ARG A 140 7.70 14.17 -11.12
N LEU A 141 7.77 13.19 -10.22
CA LEU A 141 7.63 13.41 -8.78
C LEU A 141 8.70 14.37 -8.28
N ALA A 142 9.97 14.14 -8.59
CA ALA A 142 11.08 14.98 -8.18
C ALA A 142 10.93 16.43 -8.70
N PHE A 143 10.56 16.61 -9.94
CA PHE A 143 10.38 17.92 -10.55
C PHE A 143 9.20 18.69 -9.97
N MET A 144 8.06 18.05 -9.80
CA MET A 144 6.85 18.69 -9.25
C MET A 144 7.01 19.07 -7.77
N THR A 145 7.79 18.28 -7.02
CA THR A 145 7.97 18.49 -5.57
C THR A 145 9.08 19.52 -5.30
N PHE A 146 10.24 19.35 -5.91
CA PHE A 146 11.44 20.10 -5.53
C PHE A 146 11.75 21.24 -6.47
N HIS A 147 11.32 21.20 -7.73
CA HIS A 147 11.62 22.20 -8.73
C HIS A 147 10.36 22.98 -9.16
N GLY A 148 10.51 23.89 -10.11
CA GLY A 148 9.42 24.73 -10.59
C GLY A 148 9.08 25.88 -9.64
N THR A 149 7.96 26.54 -9.92
CA THR A 149 7.48 27.67 -9.11
C THR A 149 6.85 27.18 -7.80
N PRO A 150 7.17 27.83 -6.65
CA PRO A 150 6.51 27.54 -5.38
C PRO A 150 5.00 27.81 -5.46
N LYS A 151 4.16 26.79 -5.31
CA LYS A 151 2.69 26.94 -5.40
C LYS A 151 2.04 27.13 -4.04
N TRP A 152 2.72 26.75 -2.99
CA TRP A 152 2.33 26.96 -1.59
C TRP A 152 2.39 28.42 -1.13
N ALA A 153 3.12 29.27 -1.85
CA ALA A 153 3.27 30.71 -1.51
C ALA A 153 2.13 31.58 -2.06
N HIS A 154 1.23 31.06 -2.90
CA HIS A 154 0.17 31.83 -3.53
C HIS A 154 -1.12 31.94 -2.71
N ASP A 155 -1.30 31.14 -1.67
CA ASP A 155 -2.47 31.23 -0.79
C ASP A 155 -2.43 32.48 0.13
N GLU A 156 -1.28 33.17 0.27
CA GLU A 156 -1.14 34.39 1.07
C GLU A 156 -1.99 35.57 0.54
N HIS A 157 -2.34 35.61 -0.74
CA HIS A 157 -3.05 36.76 -1.33
C HIS A 157 -4.57 36.54 -1.49
N ALA A 158 -5.06 35.31 -1.34
CA ALA A 158 -6.48 35.03 -1.47
C ALA A 158 -7.26 35.38 -0.20
N ASP A 159 -6.67 35.24 0.99
CA ASP A 159 -7.36 35.51 2.27
C ASP A 159 -7.48 36.99 2.61
N HIS A 160 -6.64 37.87 2.03
CA HIS A 160 -6.75 39.31 2.25
C HIS A 160 -7.81 40.02 1.37
N ALA A 161 -8.32 39.34 0.34
CA ALA A 161 -9.33 39.93 -0.56
C ALA A 161 -10.78 39.72 -0.07
N HIS A 162 -11.02 38.83 0.89
CA HIS A 162 -12.38 38.55 1.42
C HIS A 162 -12.68 39.16 2.79
N ALA A 163 -11.76 39.94 3.38
CA ALA A 163 -11.96 40.55 4.73
C ALA A 163 -12.65 41.89 4.73
N HIS A 164 -13.07 42.45 3.60
CA HIS A 164 -13.86 43.69 3.52
C HIS A 164 -15.09 43.53 2.61
N GLY A 165 -16.19 43.19 3.23
CA GLY A 165 -17.50 43.33 2.57
C GLY A 165 -18.55 42.33 3.04
N ALA A 166 -19.40 42.82 3.91
CA ALA A 166 -20.78 42.48 4.14
C ALA A 166 -21.10 41.94 5.54
N ASP A 167 -21.36 42.88 6.44
CA ASP A 167 -22.45 42.72 7.41
C ASP A 167 -23.77 42.59 6.63
N ASP A 168 -24.50 41.51 6.86
CA ASP A 168 -25.93 41.56 6.91
C ASP A 168 -26.55 40.31 7.56
N HIS A 169 -27.51 40.57 8.39
CA HIS A 169 -28.28 39.69 9.28
C HIS A 169 -29.14 38.69 8.48
N ALA A 170 -29.23 37.45 8.98
CA ALA A 170 -30.53 36.75 9.07
C ALA A 170 -30.47 35.50 9.96
N SER A 171 -31.29 35.54 10.91
CA SER A 171 -31.83 34.68 11.95
C SER A 171 -32.20 33.22 11.56
N HIS A 172 -31.98 32.36 12.57
CA HIS A 172 -32.82 31.24 13.07
C HIS A 172 -33.21 30.07 12.16
N ALA A 173 -32.70 28.87 12.53
CA ALA A 173 -33.58 27.76 12.92
C ALA A 173 -32.78 26.71 13.70
N GLN A 174 -33.11 26.53 14.97
CA GLN A 174 -32.67 25.44 15.83
C GLN A 174 -33.44 24.17 15.46
N ILE A 175 -32.73 23.06 15.29
CA ILE A 175 -33.29 21.72 15.45
C ILE A 175 -32.43 20.99 16.47
N GLU A 176 -32.98 20.81 17.67
CA GLU A 176 -32.42 19.96 18.72
C GLU A 176 -32.58 18.52 18.34
N THR A 177 -31.46 17.77 18.29
CA THR A 177 -31.49 16.33 18.43
C THR A 177 -30.48 15.93 19.50
N HIS A 178 -30.98 15.32 20.55
CA HIS A 178 -30.21 14.73 21.65
C HIS A 178 -29.34 13.60 21.15
N GLY A 179 -28.04 13.73 21.32
CA GLY A 179 -27.04 12.68 21.21
C GLY A 179 -25.92 12.99 22.19
N GLU A 180 -25.57 12.04 23.05
CA GLU A 180 -24.52 12.16 24.06
C GLU A 180 -23.17 12.58 23.47
N PRO A 181 -22.38 13.43 24.17
CA PRO A 181 -21.09 13.90 23.70
C PRO A 181 -20.03 12.80 23.89
N LEU A 182 -19.41 12.40 22.79
CA LEU A 182 -18.12 11.70 22.82
C LEU A 182 -17.02 12.68 23.29
N PRO A 183 -15.95 12.20 23.95
CA PRO A 183 -14.91 13.08 24.48
C PRO A 183 -14.20 13.84 23.36
N ASP A 184 -14.11 15.15 23.56
CA ASP A 184 -13.44 16.10 22.68
C ASP A 184 -11.97 15.73 22.49
N ASP A 185 -11.62 15.25 21.30
CA ASP A 185 -10.26 15.38 20.77
C ASP A 185 -10.05 16.89 20.50
N HIS A 186 -9.20 17.51 21.29
CA HIS A 186 -8.75 18.88 21.09
C HIS A 186 -8.03 18.97 19.73
N HIS A 187 -8.78 19.23 18.68
CA HIS A 187 -8.24 19.82 17.47
C HIS A 187 -7.91 21.27 17.79
N ASP A 188 -6.67 21.51 18.17
CA ASP A 188 -6.11 22.85 18.18
C ASP A 188 -6.34 23.49 16.82
N ALA A 189 -7.29 24.41 16.76
CA ALA A 189 -7.49 25.30 15.62
C ALA A 189 -6.27 26.24 15.55
N HIS A 190 -5.12 25.72 15.11
CA HIS A 190 -3.99 26.56 14.73
C HIS A 190 -4.39 27.36 13.49
N GLY A 191 -4.44 28.66 13.64
CA GLY A 191 -4.70 29.60 12.57
C GLY A 191 -3.79 29.31 11.39
N HIS A 192 -4.38 29.23 10.19
CA HIS A 192 -3.69 29.04 8.91
C HIS A 192 -2.88 30.30 8.54
N GLY A 193 -1.81 30.58 9.32
CA GLY A 193 -0.73 31.43 8.84
C GLY A 193 0.06 30.64 7.81
N ALA A 194 0.43 31.23 6.68
CA ALA A 194 1.25 30.61 5.66
C ALA A 194 2.57 30.11 6.25
N HIS A 195 2.61 28.82 6.54
CA HIS A 195 3.78 28.18 7.14
C HIS A 195 4.82 27.89 6.07
N LYS A 196 6.01 28.49 6.20
CA LYS A 196 7.14 28.24 5.31
C LYS A 196 7.58 26.76 5.45
N PRO A 197 7.81 26.05 4.34
CA PRO A 197 8.35 24.72 4.39
C PRO A 197 9.67 24.66 5.17
N HIS A 198 9.89 23.62 5.94
CA HIS A 198 11.10 23.45 6.74
C HIS A 198 11.64 22.03 6.63
N GLU A 199 12.94 21.86 6.85
CA GLU A 199 13.60 20.54 6.87
C GLU A 199 13.13 19.74 8.09
N SER A 200 13.07 18.43 7.92
CA SER A 200 12.70 17.52 8.99
C SER A 200 13.77 17.42 10.08
N PRO A 201 13.42 17.06 11.33
CA PRO A 201 14.37 16.90 12.41
C PRO A 201 15.37 15.76 12.14
N LEU A 202 16.55 15.82 12.77
CA LEU A 202 17.64 14.84 12.58
C LEU A 202 17.20 13.39 12.83
N VAL A 203 16.27 13.16 13.75
CA VAL A 203 15.72 11.82 14.01
C VAL A 203 15.09 11.19 12.77
N MET A 204 14.51 12.01 11.87
CA MET A 204 13.97 11.55 10.59
C MET A 204 15.06 11.49 9.51
N LEU A 205 16.01 12.43 9.50
CA LEU A 205 17.03 12.54 8.45
C LEU A 205 18.12 11.45 8.57
N VAL A 206 18.51 11.06 9.79
CA VAL A 206 19.56 10.02 9.98
C VAL A 206 19.20 8.70 9.33
N PRO A 207 17.99 8.12 9.54
CA PRO A 207 17.56 6.91 8.82
C PRO A 207 17.57 7.07 7.30
N LEU A 208 17.17 8.23 6.80
CA LEU A 208 17.19 8.53 5.35
C LEU A 208 18.61 8.51 4.80
N MET A 209 19.57 9.13 5.49
CA MET A 209 20.97 9.11 5.06
C MET A 209 21.56 7.69 5.06
N LEU A 210 21.25 6.88 6.07
CA LEU A 210 21.68 5.47 6.10
C LEU A 210 21.11 4.65 4.95
N LEU A 211 19.82 4.84 4.64
CA LEU A 211 19.18 4.20 3.50
C LEU A 211 19.77 4.68 2.16
N ALA A 212 20.14 5.96 2.07
CA ALA A 212 20.79 6.51 0.89
C ALA A 212 22.16 5.86 0.63
N VAL A 213 22.95 5.58 1.67
CA VAL A 213 24.19 4.81 1.55
C VAL A 213 23.92 3.42 0.95
N GLY A 214 22.89 2.70 1.45
CA GLY A 214 22.50 1.41 0.88
C GLY A 214 22.01 1.54 -0.57
N ALA A 215 21.25 2.58 -0.90
CA ALA A 215 20.77 2.84 -2.27
C ALA A 215 21.91 3.12 -3.27
N VAL A 216 23.05 3.63 -2.81
CA VAL A 216 24.25 3.85 -3.63
C VAL A 216 25.09 2.57 -3.73
N PHE A 217 25.42 1.97 -2.59
CA PHE A 217 26.50 0.97 -2.51
C PHE A 217 26.03 -0.49 -2.48
N ALA A 218 24.79 -0.78 -2.06
CA ALA A 218 24.34 -2.17 -1.89
C ALA A 218 24.34 -2.97 -3.21
N GLY A 219 24.09 -2.32 -4.35
CA GLY A 219 24.18 -2.97 -5.66
C GLY A 219 25.58 -3.46 -5.94
N TYR A 220 26.54 -2.53 -5.89
CA TYR A 220 27.95 -2.82 -6.15
C TYR A 220 28.54 -3.85 -5.17
N ALA A 221 28.28 -3.68 -3.86
CA ALA A 221 28.87 -4.53 -2.83
C ALA A 221 28.37 -5.98 -2.85
N PHE A 222 27.17 -6.22 -3.37
CA PHE A 222 26.52 -7.52 -3.25
C PHE A 222 26.20 -8.21 -4.59
N VAL A 223 26.48 -7.57 -5.73
CA VAL A 223 26.19 -8.17 -7.05
C VAL A 223 26.87 -9.53 -7.22
N GLU A 224 28.15 -9.66 -6.87
CA GLU A 224 28.90 -10.90 -7.00
C GLU A 224 28.34 -12.03 -6.13
N ALA A 225 27.97 -11.69 -4.88
CA ALA A 225 27.41 -12.64 -3.95
C ALA A 225 26.00 -13.12 -4.36
N PHE A 226 25.17 -12.26 -4.92
CA PHE A 226 23.79 -12.63 -5.25
C PHE A 226 23.67 -13.28 -6.62
N VAL A 227 24.30 -12.74 -7.66
CA VAL A 227 24.10 -13.14 -9.06
C VAL A 227 25.40 -13.46 -9.81
N GLY A 228 26.56 -13.02 -9.30
CA GLY A 228 27.86 -13.24 -9.91
C GLY A 228 28.47 -14.62 -9.61
N GLU A 229 29.80 -14.72 -9.67
CA GLU A 229 30.54 -15.97 -9.49
C GLU A 229 30.41 -16.56 -8.09
N GLU A 230 30.28 -15.72 -7.05
CA GLU A 230 30.17 -16.13 -5.65
C GLU A 230 28.77 -16.65 -5.28
N ARG A 231 27.79 -16.59 -6.18
CA ARG A 231 26.37 -16.91 -5.89
C ARG A 231 26.16 -18.30 -5.25
N ASN A 232 26.92 -19.31 -5.67
CA ASN A 232 26.79 -20.67 -5.13
C ASN A 232 27.28 -20.77 -3.70
N ALA A 233 28.37 -20.07 -3.38
CA ALA A 233 28.93 -20.00 -2.01
C ALA A 233 28.03 -19.21 -1.07
N PHE A 234 27.43 -18.13 -1.57
CA PHE A 234 26.50 -17.29 -0.79
C PHE A 234 25.18 -18.01 -0.49
N TRP A 235 24.52 -18.55 -1.51
CA TRP A 235 23.20 -19.19 -1.36
C TRP A 235 23.24 -20.57 -0.72
N ARG A 236 24.36 -21.30 -0.79
CA ARG A 236 24.56 -22.62 -0.14
C ARG A 236 23.39 -23.60 -0.35
N GLY A 237 22.74 -23.55 -1.50
CA GLY A 237 21.60 -24.41 -1.83
C GLY A 237 20.24 -23.91 -1.30
N ALA A 238 20.16 -22.73 -0.65
CA ALA A 238 18.89 -22.12 -0.24
C ALA A 238 17.98 -21.79 -1.43
N ILE A 239 18.59 -21.48 -2.59
CA ILE A 239 17.87 -21.34 -3.87
C ILE A 239 18.33 -22.51 -4.76
N PHE A 240 17.41 -23.43 -5.03
CA PHE A 240 17.67 -24.54 -5.93
C PHE A 240 17.47 -24.10 -7.39
N ASN A 241 18.52 -24.24 -8.20
CA ASN A 241 18.45 -24.11 -9.65
C ASN A 241 18.56 -25.51 -10.28
N ALA A 242 17.59 -25.87 -11.11
CA ALA A 242 17.71 -27.09 -11.92
C ALA A 242 18.95 -26.99 -12.84
N PRO A 243 19.69 -28.10 -13.10
CA PRO A 243 20.86 -28.08 -13.97
C PRO A 243 20.56 -27.57 -15.40
N THR A 244 19.28 -27.63 -15.80
CA THR A 244 18.81 -27.15 -17.10
C THR A 244 18.51 -25.63 -17.09
N ASN A 245 18.49 -25.00 -15.93
CA ASN A 245 18.22 -23.57 -15.81
C ASN A 245 19.51 -22.76 -15.92
N GLN A 246 19.84 -22.33 -17.12
CA GLN A 246 21.02 -21.54 -17.44
C GLN A 246 20.68 -20.06 -17.75
N VAL A 247 19.51 -19.57 -17.33
CA VAL A 247 19.02 -18.23 -17.69
C VAL A 247 19.98 -17.14 -17.24
N LEU A 248 20.51 -17.19 -16.02
CA LEU A 248 21.47 -16.19 -15.52
C LEU A 248 22.81 -16.26 -16.25
N GLU A 249 23.29 -17.44 -16.63
CA GLU A 249 24.52 -17.59 -17.41
C GLU A 249 24.37 -17.02 -18.83
N HIS A 250 23.24 -17.29 -19.47
CA HIS A 250 22.94 -16.70 -20.77
C HIS A 250 22.73 -15.17 -20.67
N ALA A 251 22.21 -14.66 -19.54
CA ALA A 251 22.07 -13.22 -19.31
C ALA A 251 23.43 -12.51 -19.30
N HIS A 252 24.46 -13.09 -18.68
CA HIS A 252 25.82 -12.54 -18.68
C HIS A 252 26.47 -12.48 -20.08
N HIS A 253 26.03 -13.32 -21.03
CA HIS A 253 26.50 -13.30 -22.41
C HIS A 253 25.57 -12.53 -23.36
N SER A 254 24.77 -11.65 -22.84
CA SER A 254 23.81 -10.84 -23.61
C SER A 254 24.51 -9.87 -24.56
N PRO A 255 23.87 -9.51 -25.70
CA PRO A 255 24.45 -8.55 -26.64
C PRO A 255 24.68 -7.17 -25.98
N THR A 256 25.76 -6.49 -26.36
CA THR A 256 26.16 -5.19 -25.77
C THR A 256 25.05 -4.14 -25.82
N TRP A 257 24.21 -4.11 -26.88
CA TRP A 257 23.12 -3.15 -26.96
C TRP A 257 22.10 -3.30 -25.81
N LEU A 258 21.93 -4.54 -25.31
CA LEU A 258 20.97 -4.83 -24.24
C LEU A 258 21.38 -4.18 -22.91
N HIS A 259 22.68 -4.16 -22.60
CA HIS A 259 23.20 -3.47 -21.40
C HIS A 259 22.92 -1.97 -21.42
N TRP A 260 22.85 -1.35 -22.62
CA TRP A 260 22.54 0.07 -22.78
C TRP A 260 21.04 0.36 -22.87
N ALA A 261 20.21 -0.62 -23.22
CA ALA A 261 18.79 -0.41 -23.47
C ALA A 261 18.03 0.14 -22.25
N PRO A 262 18.21 -0.35 -21.00
CA PRO A 262 17.55 0.21 -19.83
C PRO A 262 17.95 1.66 -19.56
N LEU A 263 19.23 1.99 -19.74
CA LEU A 263 19.72 3.36 -19.59
C LEU A 263 19.10 4.30 -20.63
N VAL A 264 19.05 3.89 -21.89
CA VAL A 264 18.48 4.69 -22.99
C VAL A 264 16.98 4.96 -22.75
N VAL A 265 16.19 3.93 -22.42
CA VAL A 265 14.75 4.14 -22.16
C VAL A 265 14.51 4.97 -20.89
N SER A 266 15.38 4.84 -19.88
CA SER A 266 15.35 5.67 -18.68
C SER A 266 15.70 7.13 -18.99
N ALA A 267 16.69 7.37 -19.85
CA ALA A 267 17.05 8.71 -20.33
C ALA A 267 15.90 9.35 -21.13
N ILE A 268 15.20 8.57 -21.96
CA ILE A 268 14.01 9.05 -22.68
C ILE A 268 12.89 9.42 -21.67
N GLY A 269 12.66 8.58 -20.65
CA GLY A 269 11.71 8.87 -19.59
C GLY A 269 12.04 10.14 -18.82
N PHE A 270 13.32 10.33 -18.47
CA PHE A 270 13.82 11.56 -17.85
C PHE A 270 13.59 12.78 -18.74
N ALA A 271 14.01 12.72 -20.01
CA ALA A 271 13.87 13.82 -20.95
C ALA A 271 12.40 14.22 -21.16
N ALA A 272 11.51 13.23 -21.24
CA ALA A 272 10.08 13.48 -21.32
C ALA A 272 9.55 14.16 -20.05
N ALA A 273 9.94 13.70 -18.85
CA ALA A 273 9.55 14.33 -17.60
C ALA A 273 10.06 15.77 -17.50
N TRP A 274 11.33 16.00 -17.88
CA TRP A 274 11.91 17.34 -17.90
C TRP A 274 11.16 18.27 -18.88
N PHE A 275 10.86 17.78 -20.08
CA PHE A 275 10.14 18.55 -21.10
C PHE A 275 8.75 18.97 -20.64
N TYR A 276 7.98 18.05 -20.02
CA TYR A 276 6.61 18.34 -19.59
C TYR A 276 6.50 19.16 -18.31
N TYR A 277 7.48 19.05 -17.38
CA TYR A 277 7.33 19.61 -16.04
C TYR A 277 8.31 20.73 -15.72
N ILE A 278 9.41 20.85 -16.47
CA ILE A 278 10.41 21.93 -16.31
C ILE A 278 10.39 22.87 -17.52
N ALA A 279 10.65 22.34 -18.74
CA ALA A 279 10.75 23.20 -19.93
C ALA A 279 9.41 23.82 -20.32
N ASN A 280 8.29 23.10 -20.13
CA ASN A 280 6.94 23.56 -20.47
C ASN A 280 6.01 23.44 -19.26
N GLU A 281 6.26 24.24 -18.23
CA GLU A 281 5.44 24.20 -17.00
C GLU A 281 3.94 24.38 -17.32
N GLY A 282 3.10 23.52 -16.69
CA GLY A 282 1.66 23.52 -16.93
C GLY A 282 1.17 22.71 -18.16
N MET A 283 2.06 22.20 -19.03
CA MET A 283 1.68 21.40 -20.19
C MET A 283 0.97 20.09 -19.77
N GLY A 284 1.44 19.42 -18.72
CA GLY A 284 0.79 18.23 -18.17
C GLY A 284 -0.65 18.48 -17.73
N ALA A 285 -0.94 19.62 -17.11
CA ALA A 285 -2.29 20.02 -16.73
C ALA A 285 -3.17 20.28 -17.94
N ARG A 286 -2.65 20.94 -18.98
CA ARG A 286 -3.37 21.19 -20.24
C ARG A 286 -3.76 19.92 -20.98
N ILE A 287 -2.86 18.92 -20.99
CA ILE A 287 -3.16 17.61 -21.60
C ILE A 287 -4.22 16.87 -20.76
N ALA A 288 -4.10 16.89 -19.44
CA ALA A 288 -5.06 16.27 -18.53
C ALA A 288 -6.46 16.89 -18.63
N ALA A 289 -6.56 18.19 -18.93
CA ALA A 289 -7.84 18.88 -19.11
C ALA A 289 -8.67 18.33 -20.27
N LYS A 290 -8.03 17.73 -21.29
CA LYS A 290 -8.74 17.15 -22.46
C LYS A 290 -9.49 15.86 -22.13
N LYS A 291 -9.22 15.20 -21.00
CA LYS A 291 -9.93 14.00 -20.48
C LYS A 291 -10.26 12.94 -21.55
N GLY A 292 -9.33 12.63 -22.45
CA GLY A 292 -9.52 11.61 -23.46
C GLY A 292 -9.66 10.19 -22.87
N PRO A 293 -10.07 9.17 -23.67
CA PRO A 293 -10.27 7.80 -23.17
C PRO A 293 -9.00 7.19 -22.57
N LEU A 294 -7.85 7.43 -23.19
CA LEU A 294 -6.56 6.99 -22.66
C LEU A 294 -6.24 7.67 -21.30
N TRP A 295 -6.54 8.97 -21.17
CA TRP A 295 -6.40 9.67 -19.91
C TRP A 295 -7.28 9.06 -18.82
N SER A 296 -8.55 8.79 -19.12
CA SER A 296 -9.50 8.18 -18.17
C SER A 296 -9.02 6.79 -17.72
N PHE A 297 -8.54 5.98 -18.67
CA PHE A 297 -8.02 4.65 -18.39
C PHE A 297 -6.79 4.69 -17.47
N LEU A 298 -5.83 5.59 -17.73
CA LEU A 298 -4.64 5.76 -16.91
C LEU A 298 -4.94 6.44 -15.57
N TYR A 299 -5.83 7.42 -15.55
CA TYR A 299 -6.24 8.12 -14.34
C TYR A 299 -6.93 7.20 -13.34
N ASN A 300 -7.78 6.30 -13.81
CA ASN A 300 -8.44 5.27 -13.01
C ASN A 300 -7.57 4.02 -12.81
N LYS A 301 -6.24 4.12 -13.03
CA LYS A 301 -5.29 3.04 -12.74
C LYS A 301 -5.70 1.70 -13.37
N TRP A 302 -6.12 1.74 -14.65
CA TRP A 302 -6.58 0.59 -15.44
C TRP A 302 -7.83 -0.09 -14.85
N TYR A 303 -8.54 0.58 -13.97
CA TYR A 303 -9.71 0.08 -13.24
C TYR A 303 -9.45 -1.18 -12.39
N PHE A 304 -8.19 -1.42 -11.99
CA PHE A 304 -7.88 -2.57 -11.13
C PHE A 304 -8.51 -2.43 -9.74
N ASP A 305 -8.51 -1.23 -9.16
CA ASP A 305 -9.11 -0.99 -7.85
C ASP A 305 -10.62 -1.27 -7.89
N GLU A 306 -11.31 -0.80 -8.94
CA GLU A 306 -12.74 -1.02 -9.16
C GLU A 306 -13.08 -2.50 -9.39
N ILE A 307 -12.22 -3.21 -10.14
CA ILE A 307 -12.38 -4.66 -10.36
C ILE A 307 -12.23 -5.40 -9.03
N TYR A 308 -11.22 -5.08 -8.24
CA TYR A 308 -11.02 -5.71 -6.94
C TYR A 308 -12.14 -5.41 -5.95
N GLU A 309 -12.63 -4.16 -5.91
CA GLU A 309 -13.77 -3.79 -5.06
C GLU A 309 -15.04 -4.57 -5.48
N ALA A 310 -15.32 -4.64 -6.78
CA ALA A 310 -16.51 -5.33 -7.30
C ALA A 310 -16.46 -6.85 -7.13
N THR A 311 -15.28 -7.45 -7.10
CA THR A 311 -15.08 -8.90 -7.04
C THR A 311 -14.67 -9.36 -5.63
N PHE A 312 -13.39 -9.19 -5.30
CA PHE A 312 -12.80 -9.75 -4.08
C PHE A 312 -13.34 -9.10 -2.80
N VAL A 313 -13.39 -7.77 -2.75
CA VAL A 313 -13.84 -7.05 -1.55
C VAL A 313 -15.33 -7.32 -1.31
N ARG A 314 -16.14 -7.27 -2.37
CA ARG A 314 -17.57 -7.60 -2.27
C ARG A 314 -17.80 -9.05 -1.85
N ALA A 315 -17.06 -10.01 -2.43
CA ALA A 315 -17.15 -11.41 -2.04
C ALA A 315 -16.76 -11.61 -0.56
N THR A 316 -15.68 -10.99 -0.12
CA THR A 316 -15.23 -11.06 1.28
C THR A 316 -16.28 -10.49 2.23
N ARG A 317 -16.89 -9.34 1.91
CA ARG A 317 -17.99 -8.77 2.71
C ARG A 317 -19.21 -9.70 2.77
N LEU A 318 -19.60 -10.28 1.64
CA LEU A 318 -20.72 -11.23 1.61
C LEU A 318 -20.45 -12.49 2.44
N LEU A 319 -19.23 -13.03 2.37
CA LEU A 319 -18.82 -14.15 3.21
C LEU A 319 -18.75 -13.77 4.69
N GLY A 320 -18.22 -12.59 5.01
CA GLY A 320 -18.21 -12.06 6.38
C GLY A 320 -19.63 -11.90 6.94
N ASP A 321 -20.53 -11.32 6.17
CA ASP A 321 -21.96 -11.19 6.53
C ASP A 321 -22.64 -12.57 6.73
N LEU A 322 -22.31 -13.54 5.87
CA LEU A 322 -22.83 -14.89 6.00
C LEU A 322 -22.36 -15.55 7.32
N PHE A 323 -21.06 -15.51 7.59
CA PHE A 323 -20.53 -16.09 8.81
C PHE A 323 -21.05 -15.38 10.06
N TRP A 324 -21.07 -14.05 10.05
CA TRP A 324 -21.57 -13.28 11.19
C TRP A 324 -23.07 -13.45 11.41
N LYS A 325 -23.90 -13.15 10.39
CA LYS A 325 -25.37 -13.12 10.56
C LYS A 325 -25.99 -14.51 10.64
N VAL A 326 -25.44 -15.48 9.90
CA VAL A 326 -25.98 -16.86 9.88
C VAL A 326 -25.18 -17.74 10.82
N GLY A 327 -23.86 -17.73 10.75
CA GLY A 327 -23.01 -18.57 11.59
C GLY A 327 -23.11 -18.16 13.07
N ASP A 328 -22.68 -16.95 13.39
CA ASP A 328 -22.62 -16.50 14.78
C ASP A 328 -24.02 -16.24 15.33
N GLN A 329 -24.75 -15.27 14.77
CA GLN A 329 -26.02 -14.81 15.37
C GLN A 329 -27.14 -15.86 15.34
N LYS A 330 -27.35 -16.57 14.21
CA LYS A 330 -28.47 -17.52 14.12
C LYS A 330 -28.14 -18.91 14.63
N ILE A 331 -26.94 -19.42 14.33
CA ILE A 331 -26.56 -20.79 14.67
C ILE A 331 -25.93 -20.83 16.07
N ILE A 332 -24.83 -20.11 16.28
CA ILE A 332 -24.08 -20.20 17.54
C ILE A 332 -24.88 -19.56 18.67
N ASP A 333 -25.27 -18.31 18.55
CA ASP A 333 -25.99 -17.59 19.59
C ASP A 333 -27.46 -18.05 19.65
N GLY A 334 -28.15 -18.06 18.52
CA GLY A 334 -29.58 -18.32 18.46
C GLY A 334 -29.98 -19.75 18.85
N LEU A 335 -29.18 -20.77 18.48
CA LEU A 335 -29.42 -22.16 18.91
C LEU A 335 -28.66 -22.51 20.21
N GLY A 336 -27.54 -21.84 20.48
CA GLY A 336 -26.73 -22.04 21.67
C GLY A 336 -27.24 -21.23 22.87
N PRO A 337 -26.49 -20.21 23.33
CA PRO A 337 -26.80 -19.53 24.59
C PRO A 337 -28.21 -18.89 24.62
N ASP A 338 -28.55 -18.13 23.58
CA ASP A 338 -29.84 -17.42 23.52
C ASP A 338 -31.01 -18.36 23.35
N GLY A 339 -30.85 -19.38 22.51
CA GLY A 339 -31.86 -20.42 22.34
C GLY A 339 -32.10 -21.24 23.60
N ALA A 340 -31.05 -21.66 24.27
CA ALA A 340 -31.14 -22.39 25.55
C ALA A 340 -31.77 -21.49 26.63
N SER A 341 -31.40 -20.23 26.69
CA SER A 341 -31.99 -19.24 27.61
C SER A 341 -33.50 -19.05 27.34
N ALA A 342 -33.89 -18.85 26.08
CA ALA A 342 -35.28 -18.67 25.68
C ALA A 342 -36.14 -19.92 26.01
N VAL A 343 -35.64 -21.13 25.71
CA VAL A 343 -36.32 -22.38 26.07
C VAL A 343 -36.44 -22.53 27.59
N SER A 344 -35.37 -22.26 28.33
CA SER A 344 -35.39 -22.34 29.80
C SER A 344 -36.36 -21.33 30.38
N TYR A 345 -36.43 -20.10 29.85
CA TYR A 345 -37.40 -19.10 30.25
C TYR A 345 -38.85 -19.52 29.97
N ASP A 346 -39.14 -20.08 28.78
CA ASP A 346 -40.49 -20.53 28.41
C ASP A 346 -40.93 -21.73 29.27
N ILE A 347 -40.04 -22.68 29.55
CA ILE A 347 -40.28 -23.79 30.48
C ILE A 347 -40.58 -23.25 31.89
N GLY A 348 -39.73 -22.31 32.39
CA GLY A 348 -39.94 -21.71 33.69
C GLY A 348 -41.29 -20.97 33.80
N ARG A 349 -41.68 -20.23 32.77
CA ARG A 349 -42.94 -19.53 32.69
C ARG A 349 -44.13 -20.51 32.67
N ARG A 350 -44.07 -21.59 31.90
CA ARG A 350 -45.11 -22.63 31.86
C ARG A 350 -45.20 -23.39 33.18
N ALA A 351 -44.08 -23.72 33.78
CA ALA A 351 -44.03 -24.35 35.10
C ALA A 351 -44.62 -23.45 36.19
N GLY A 352 -44.37 -22.11 36.10
CA GLY A 352 -44.99 -21.15 37.00
C GLY A 352 -46.51 -21.08 36.89
N LEU A 353 -47.10 -21.33 35.71
CA LEU A 353 -48.54 -21.43 35.53
C LEU A 353 -49.19 -22.66 36.22
N ALA A 354 -48.38 -23.71 36.49
CA ALA A 354 -48.84 -24.87 37.26
C ALA A 354 -49.00 -24.56 38.76
N GLN A 355 -48.44 -23.46 39.25
CA GLN A 355 -48.60 -23.00 40.62
C GLN A 355 -49.95 -22.28 40.74
N THR A 356 -50.88 -22.91 41.33
CA THR A 356 -52.27 -22.36 41.51
C THR A 356 -52.38 -21.33 42.62
N GLY A 357 -51.34 -21.20 43.50
CA GLY A 357 -51.34 -20.34 44.66
C GLY A 357 -52.24 -20.81 45.83
N TYR A 358 -52.99 -21.88 45.67
CA TYR A 358 -53.86 -22.39 46.68
C TYR A 358 -53.21 -23.52 47.48
N VAL A 359 -53.03 -23.34 48.79
CA VAL A 359 -52.35 -24.26 49.72
C VAL A 359 -52.97 -25.67 49.67
N TYR A 360 -54.29 -25.79 49.53
CA TYR A 360 -54.95 -27.09 49.47
C TYR A 360 -54.60 -27.94 48.23
N HIS A 361 -54.28 -27.29 47.10
CA HIS A 361 -53.82 -28.06 45.92
C HIS A 361 -52.47 -28.71 46.18
N TYR A 362 -51.53 -27.96 46.82
CA TYR A 362 -50.23 -28.50 47.17
C TYR A 362 -50.32 -29.58 48.23
N ALA A 363 -51.18 -29.42 49.24
CA ALA A 363 -51.44 -30.42 50.26
C ALA A 363 -51.99 -31.69 49.64
N PHE A 364 -52.96 -31.61 48.72
CA PHE A 364 -53.53 -32.72 48.02
C PHE A 364 -52.49 -33.49 47.16
N VAL A 365 -51.67 -32.79 46.38
CA VAL A 365 -50.59 -33.43 45.57
C VAL A 365 -49.54 -34.09 46.47
N MET A 366 -49.18 -33.48 47.59
CA MET A 366 -48.27 -34.08 48.56
C MET A 366 -48.88 -35.36 49.18
N LEU A 367 -50.16 -35.32 49.49
CA LEU A 367 -50.88 -36.52 50.00
C LEU A 367 -50.91 -37.66 48.99
N LEU A 368 -51.17 -37.37 47.73
CA LEU A 368 -51.12 -38.35 46.63
C LEU A 368 -49.70 -38.90 46.46
N GLY A 369 -48.65 -38.03 46.55
CA GLY A 369 -47.25 -38.46 46.48
C GLY A 369 -46.86 -39.40 47.62
N VAL A 370 -47.27 -39.09 48.86
CA VAL A 370 -47.05 -39.96 50.02
C VAL A 370 -47.80 -41.29 49.87
N LEU A 371 -49.07 -41.27 49.43
CA LEU A 371 -49.86 -42.49 49.16
C LEU A 371 -49.19 -43.33 48.09
N GLY A 372 -48.70 -42.76 47.00
CA GLY A 372 -47.97 -43.47 45.97
C GLY A 372 -46.66 -44.11 46.47
N LEU A 373 -45.91 -43.40 47.27
CA LEU A 373 -44.68 -43.95 47.87
C LEU A 373 -44.96 -45.10 48.86
N LEU A 374 -45.98 -44.92 49.69
CA LEU A 374 -46.39 -45.98 50.58
C LEU A 374 -46.88 -47.25 49.81
N THR A 375 -47.71 -47.07 48.81
CA THR A 375 -48.15 -48.14 47.93
C THR A 375 -46.97 -48.84 47.30
N PHE A 376 -46.03 -48.11 46.71
CA PHE A 376 -44.82 -48.66 46.14
C PHE A 376 -43.98 -49.44 47.16
N ALA A 377 -43.79 -48.92 48.36
CA ALA A 377 -43.06 -49.58 49.43
C ALA A 377 -43.76 -50.89 49.87
N VAL A 378 -45.07 -50.89 49.98
CA VAL A 378 -45.82 -52.09 50.34
C VAL A 378 -45.73 -53.19 49.25
N PHE A 379 -45.81 -52.80 47.98
CA PHE A 379 -45.62 -53.75 46.86
C PHE A 379 -44.16 -54.30 46.82
N GLN A 380 -43.13 -53.46 47.07
CA GLN A 380 -41.78 -53.96 47.19
C GLN A 380 -41.53 -54.86 48.38
N TRP A 381 -42.27 -54.71 49.48
CA TRP A 381 -42.09 -55.54 50.66
C TRP A 381 -42.89 -56.90 50.52
N GLN A 382 -43.80 -56.98 49.60
CA GLN A 382 -44.55 -58.25 49.31
C GLN A 382 -43.92 -59.08 48.16
N ALA A 383 -42.93 -58.51 47.44
CA ALA A 383 -42.13 -59.20 46.44
C ALA A 383 -40.82 -59.72 47.04
#